data_eacb9fac555d46c3159ecaff6847c0ab
#
_entry.id   eacb9fac555d46c3159ecaff6847c0ab
#
_cell.length_a   1.000
_cell.length_b   1.000
_cell.length_c   1.000
_cell.angle_alpha   90.00
_cell.angle_beta   90.00
_cell.angle_gamma   90.00
#
_symmetry.space_group_name_H-M   'P 1'
#
loop_
_entity.id
_entity.type
_entity.pdbx_description
1 polymer ?
#
loop_
_entity_poly.entity_id
_entity_poly.type
_entity_poly.pdbx_seq_one_letter_code
_entity_poly.pdbx_strand_id
1 'polypeptide(L)'
;MDIHGRRTVAVCESQPLTAEGLQSVLANRKEMAYLGSTASLPAACELVRQLRPDVCLVDKSLGIQAVMDWVAQARLLSQHTTEIVVWGVSITEAEALRFLQAGAKGILRKTADVPTVLACLEAVASGSSWMADSLFRDNRRVERQSRSELTPREQQVLDLVEQGMKNREIAKELGIRPGTVKIHLKHIFEKTGVRGRYGLALSVMREKGLLEMAPVS
;
A
#
# COMPACT_ATOMS: atom_id res chain seq x y z
N MET A 1 17.89 15.73 -21.91
CA MET A 1 17.57 16.11 -20.54
C MET A 1 18.31 15.11 -19.64
N ASP A 2 19.26 15.58 -18.88
CA ASP A 2 20.13 14.67 -18.09
C ASP A 2 19.34 14.15 -16.88
N ILE A 3 19.06 12.83 -16.86
CA ILE A 3 18.31 12.16 -15.80
C ILE A 3 19.23 11.41 -14.83
N HIS A 4 20.56 11.54 -15.01
CA HIS A 4 21.54 10.85 -14.16
C HIS A 4 21.43 11.32 -12.71
N GLY A 5 21.06 10.39 -11.82
CA GLY A 5 20.93 10.62 -10.38
C GLY A 5 19.54 11.05 -9.89
N ARG A 6 18.56 11.22 -10.79
CA ARG A 6 17.17 11.55 -10.44
C ARG A 6 16.31 10.28 -10.35
N ARG A 7 15.40 10.24 -9.38
CA ARG A 7 14.39 9.17 -9.32
C ARG A 7 13.36 9.34 -10.43
N THR A 8 13.07 8.30 -11.17
CA THR A 8 12.22 8.32 -12.35
C THR A 8 10.80 7.86 -12.02
N VAL A 9 9.81 8.59 -12.49
CA VAL A 9 8.38 8.35 -12.20
C VAL A 9 7.59 8.22 -13.49
N ALA A 10 6.83 7.13 -13.61
CA ALA A 10 5.81 6.94 -14.62
C ALA A 10 4.42 6.93 -13.97
N VAL A 11 3.39 7.26 -14.77
CA VAL A 11 2.03 7.40 -14.25
C VAL A 11 1.05 6.63 -15.12
N CYS A 12 0.17 5.83 -14.50
CA CYS A 12 -1.00 5.23 -15.14
C CYS A 12 -2.26 5.86 -14.52
N GLU A 13 -2.84 6.83 -15.23
CA GLU A 13 -3.91 7.69 -14.74
C GLU A 13 -4.99 7.87 -15.80
N SER A 14 -6.24 7.56 -15.44
CA SER A 14 -7.38 7.65 -16.36
C SER A 14 -7.86 9.09 -16.59
N GLN A 15 -7.53 10.02 -15.67
CA GLN A 15 -7.96 11.42 -15.73
C GLN A 15 -6.84 12.29 -16.29
N PRO A 16 -6.97 12.86 -17.52
CA PRO A 16 -5.90 13.63 -18.17
C PRO A 16 -5.40 14.81 -17.33
N LEU A 17 -6.31 15.58 -16.74
CA LEU A 17 -5.95 16.73 -15.91
C LEU A 17 -5.10 16.36 -14.69
N THR A 18 -5.39 15.21 -14.10
CA THR A 18 -4.60 14.68 -12.97
C THR A 18 -3.18 14.28 -13.43
N ALA A 19 -3.07 13.65 -14.60
CA ALA A 19 -1.79 13.29 -15.17
C ALA A 19 -0.93 14.52 -15.49
N GLU A 20 -1.53 15.56 -16.10
CA GLU A 20 -0.87 16.85 -16.39
C GLU A 20 -0.46 17.59 -15.11
N GLY A 21 -1.31 17.57 -14.08
CA GLY A 21 -1.00 18.12 -12.76
C GLY A 21 0.24 17.46 -12.15
N LEU A 22 0.32 16.13 -12.17
CA LEU A 22 1.49 15.39 -11.69
C LEU A 22 2.75 15.70 -12.52
N GLN A 23 2.63 15.76 -13.84
CA GLN A 23 3.73 16.16 -14.72
C GLN A 23 4.27 17.54 -14.32
N SER A 24 3.38 18.52 -14.12
CA SER A 24 3.76 19.89 -13.73
C SER A 24 4.45 19.93 -12.36
N VAL A 25 3.96 19.16 -11.40
CA VAL A 25 4.54 19.04 -10.07
C VAL A 25 5.93 18.42 -10.12
N LEU A 26 6.12 17.35 -10.89
CA LEU A 26 7.38 16.62 -10.99
C LEU A 26 8.41 17.35 -11.84
N ALA A 27 8.00 18.07 -12.89
CA ALA A 27 8.89 18.84 -13.77
C ALA A 27 9.69 19.92 -13.01
N ASN A 28 9.14 20.44 -11.92
CA ASN A 28 9.78 21.48 -11.11
C ASN A 28 10.70 20.91 -10.00
N ARG A 29 10.97 19.59 -9.98
CA ARG A 29 11.80 18.93 -8.96
C ARG A 29 13.14 18.52 -9.55
N LYS A 30 14.21 18.76 -8.78
CA LYS A 30 15.58 18.37 -9.17
C LYS A 30 15.82 16.88 -8.91
N GLU A 31 15.16 16.32 -7.92
CA GLU A 31 15.37 14.97 -7.41
C GLU A 31 14.56 13.93 -8.18
N MET A 32 13.51 14.36 -8.90
CA MET A 32 12.62 13.47 -9.65
C MET A 32 12.55 13.80 -11.12
N ALA A 33 12.35 12.80 -11.97
CA ALA A 33 12.12 12.93 -13.40
C ALA A 33 10.82 12.23 -13.81
N TYR A 34 9.88 12.98 -14.36
CA TYR A 34 8.69 12.43 -14.98
C TYR A 34 9.02 11.83 -16.33
N LEU A 35 8.70 10.56 -16.56
CA LEU A 35 8.99 9.85 -17.81
C LEU A 35 7.80 9.82 -18.77
N GLY A 36 6.57 9.89 -18.27
CA GLY A 36 5.37 9.86 -19.07
C GLY A 36 4.16 9.31 -18.33
N SER A 37 2.99 9.40 -19.00
CA SER A 37 1.74 8.82 -18.49
C SER A 37 1.02 8.01 -19.54
N THR A 38 0.16 7.09 -19.06
CA THR A 38 -0.77 6.30 -19.85
C THR A 38 -2.14 6.28 -19.16
N ALA A 39 -3.20 5.99 -19.94
CA ALA A 39 -4.55 5.92 -19.42
C ALA A 39 -5.07 4.49 -19.23
N SER A 40 -4.24 3.47 -19.46
CA SER A 40 -4.66 2.07 -19.36
C SER A 40 -3.55 1.15 -18.85
N LEU A 41 -3.92 0.08 -18.17
CA LEU A 41 -2.98 -0.90 -17.63
C LEU A 41 -2.12 -1.61 -18.71
N PRO A 42 -2.66 -2.00 -19.89
CA PRO A 42 -1.83 -2.54 -20.96
C PRO A 42 -0.75 -1.57 -21.44
N ALA A 43 -1.09 -0.29 -21.63
CA ALA A 43 -0.12 0.73 -22.01
C ALA A 43 0.89 1.01 -20.90
N ALA A 44 0.47 0.94 -19.63
CA ALA A 44 1.38 1.05 -18.49
C ALA A 44 2.39 -0.10 -18.43
N CYS A 45 1.97 -1.32 -18.78
CA CYS A 45 2.87 -2.47 -18.88
C CYS A 45 4.00 -2.21 -19.89
N GLU A 46 3.64 -1.71 -21.06
CA GLU A 46 4.60 -1.37 -22.12
C GLU A 46 5.53 -0.21 -21.70
N LEU A 47 4.97 0.83 -21.06
CA LEU A 47 5.74 1.97 -20.57
C LEU A 47 6.76 1.55 -19.52
N VAL A 48 6.36 0.73 -18.55
CA VAL A 48 7.26 0.21 -17.50
C VAL A 48 8.35 -0.66 -18.11
N ARG A 49 8.02 -1.52 -19.09
CA ARG A 49 8.99 -2.37 -19.78
C ARG A 49 10.03 -1.57 -20.56
N GLN A 50 9.62 -0.50 -21.25
CA GLN A 50 10.50 0.32 -22.08
C GLN A 50 11.34 1.31 -21.28
N LEU A 51 10.71 2.04 -20.36
CA LEU A 51 11.34 3.16 -19.66
C LEU A 51 11.94 2.78 -18.30
N ARG A 52 11.56 1.63 -17.74
CA ARG A 52 12.05 1.11 -16.46
C ARG A 52 12.10 2.17 -15.35
N PRO A 53 10.95 2.81 -15.03
CA PRO A 53 10.91 3.85 -14.00
C PRO A 53 11.24 3.24 -12.62
N ASP A 54 11.80 4.06 -11.71
CA ASP A 54 11.97 3.67 -10.31
C ASP A 54 10.58 3.46 -9.64
N VAL A 55 9.62 4.33 -9.97
CA VAL A 55 8.25 4.26 -9.43
C VAL A 55 7.21 4.37 -10.54
N CYS A 56 6.18 3.53 -10.47
CA CYS A 56 4.97 3.69 -11.28
C CYS A 56 3.76 3.97 -10.37
N LEU A 57 3.15 5.14 -10.53
CA LEU A 57 1.93 5.54 -9.83
C LEU A 57 0.71 5.09 -10.63
N VAL A 58 -0.19 4.30 -10.03
CA VAL A 58 -1.32 3.66 -10.72
C VAL A 58 -2.65 4.04 -10.09
N ASP A 59 -3.59 4.49 -10.92
CA ASP A 59 -4.95 4.82 -10.48
C ASP A 59 -5.79 3.56 -10.22
N LYS A 60 -6.31 3.41 -8.99
CA LYS A 60 -7.20 2.30 -8.65
C LYS A 60 -8.53 2.31 -9.43
N SER A 61 -8.94 3.47 -9.99
CA SER A 61 -10.18 3.57 -10.77
C SER A 61 -10.16 2.75 -12.07
N LEU A 62 -8.97 2.32 -12.51
CA LEU A 62 -8.81 1.36 -13.61
C LEU A 62 -9.33 -0.05 -13.30
N GLY A 63 -9.84 -0.27 -12.09
CA GLY A 63 -10.44 -1.51 -11.62
C GLY A 63 -9.59 -2.22 -10.57
N ILE A 64 -10.16 -2.44 -9.38
CA ILE A 64 -9.43 -2.96 -8.22
C ILE A 64 -8.75 -4.29 -8.54
N GLN A 65 -9.47 -5.26 -9.11
CA GLN A 65 -8.89 -6.56 -9.44
C GLN A 65 -7.85 -6.43 -10.56
N ALA A 66 -8.15 -5.68 -11.61
CA ALA A 66 -7.24 -5.47 -12.73
C ALA A 66 -5.92 -4.80 -12.29
N VAL A 67 -5.99 -3.81 -11.40
CA VAL A 67 -4.80 -3.17 -10.82
C VAL A 67 -4.01 -4.15 -9.95
N MET A 68 -4.67 -5.00 -9.13
CA MET A 68 -3.97 -6.02 -8.34
C MET A 68 -3.24 -7.04 -9.21
N ASP A 69 -3.90 -7.54 -10.26
CA ASP A 69 -3.31 -8.49 -11.20
C ASP A 69 -2.13 -7.85 -11.94
N TRP A 70 -2.27 -6.59 -12.35
CA TRP A 70 -1.21 -5.83 -12.99
C TRP A 70 -0.01 -5.60 -12.05
N VAL A 71 -0.24 -5.23 -10.78
CA VAL A 71 0.82 -5.06 -9.76
C VAL A 71 1.60 -6.37 -9.57
N ALA A 72 0.91 -7.49 -9.46
CA ALA A 72 1.54 -8.81 -9.33
C ALA A 72 2.39 -9.17 -10.57
N GLN A 73 1.88 -8.87 -11.78
CA GLN A 73 2.60 -9.11 -13.03
C GLN A 73 3.82 -8.18 -13.21
N ALA A 74 3.70 -6.89 -12.88
CA ALA A 74 4.78 -5.92 -13.03
C ALA A 74 6.03 -6.35 -12.27
N ARG A 75 5.87 -6.95 -11.10
CA ARG A 75 6.99 -7.52 -10.32
C ARG A 75 7.69 -8.71 -11.01
N LEU A 76 6.96 -9.49 -11.78
CA LEU A 76 7.50 -10.66 -12.47
C LEU A 76 8.22 -10.26 -13.79
N LEU A 77 7.77 -9.19 -14.41
CA LEU A 77 8.24 -8.76 -15.74
C LEU A 77 9.50 -7.87 -15.66
N SER A 78 9.76 -7.23 -14.54
CA SER A 78 10.89 -6.32 -14.41
C SER A 78 12.10 -7.02 -13.82
N GLN A 79 13.15 -7.22 -14.63
CA GLN A 79 14.51 -7.51 -14.15
C GLN A 79 15.11 -6.34 -13.33
N HIS A 80 14.48 -5.16 -13.37
CA HIS A 80 14.71 -3.99 -12.53
C HIS A 80 13.45 -3.70 -11.75
N THR A 81 13.58 -3.43 -10.46
CA THR A 81 12.47 -3.23 -9.52
C THR A 81 11.80 -1.87 -9.74
N THR A 82 10.84 -1.78 -10.67
CA THR A 82 9.88 -0.68 -10.65
C THR A 82 8.96 -0.86 -9.46
N GLU A 83 9.00 0.04 -8.50
CA GLU A 83 8.13 0.01 -7.34
C GLU A 83 6.76 0.63 -7.67
N ILE A 84 5.69 0.06 -7.13
CA ILE A 84 4.33 0.46 -7.47
C ILE A 84 3.68 1.23 -6.32
N VAL A 85 3.16 2.42 -6.64
CA VAL A 85 2.26 3.19 -5.76
C VAL A 85 0.85 3.13 -6.33
N VAL A 86 -0.11 2.64 -5.54
CA VAL A 86 -1.53 2.69 -5.92
C VAL A 86 -2.18 3.88 -5.25
N TRP A 87 -2.88 4.70 -6.03
CA TRP A 87 -3.62 5.83 -5.51
C TRP A 87 -5.08 5.87 -5.96
N GLY A 88 -5.91 6.64 -5.24
CA GLY A 88 -7.33 6.77 -5.57
C GLY A 88 -8.00 7.84 -4.72
N VAL A 89 -9.17 8.33 -5.14
CA VAL A 89 -9.96 9.32 -4.38
C VAL A 89 -10.34 8.76 -3.01
N SER A 90 -10.76 7.50 -2.97
CA SER A 90 -11.06 6.78 -1.73
C SER A 90 -10.36 5.42 -1.79
N ILE A 91 -9.69 5.03 -0.73
CA ILE A 91 -9.10 3.69 -0.56
C ILE A 91 -9.49 3.22 0.84
N THR A 92 -10.14 2.07 0.93
CA THR A 92 -10.45 1.43 2.21
C THR A 92 -9.25 0.65 2.74
N GLU A 93 -9.20 0.38 4.05
CA GLU A 93 -8.16 -0.46 4.66
C GLU A 93 -8.07 -1.83 3.98
N ALA A 94 -9.22 -2.42 3.64
CA ALA A 94 -9.28 -3.70 2.95
C ALA A 94 -8.63 -3.66 1.56
N GLU A 95 -8.90 -2.61 0.79
CA GLU A 95 -8.28 -2.40 -0.53
C GLU A 95 -6.78 -2.14 -0.39
N ALA A 96 -6.38 -1.27 0.54
CA ALA A 96 -4.98 -0.97 0.81
C ALA A 96 -4.18 -2.24 1.12
N LEU A 97 -4.68 -3.07 2.03
CA LEU A 97 -4.03 -4.34 2.37
C LEU A 97 -3.92 -5.27 1.15
N ARG A 98 -4.97 -5.39 0.34
CA ARG A 98 -4.96 -6.25 -0.85
C ARG A 98 -3.95 -5.76 -1.88
N PHE A 99 -3.82 -4.45 -2.10
CA PHE A 99 -2.80 -3.90 -2.99
C PHE A 99 -1.38 -4.15 -2.47
N LEU A 100 -1.14 -3.99 -1.16
CA LEU A 100 0.16 -4.29 -0.55
C LEU A 100 0.50 -5.78 -0.67
N GLN A 101 -0.47 -6.67 -0.45
CA GLN A 101 -0.30 -8.12 -0.63
C GLN A 101 -0.04 -8.51 -2.09
N ALA A 102 -0.61 -7.78 -3.05
CA ALA A 102 -0.31 -7.94 -4.48
C ALA A 102 1.11 -7.46 -4.83
N GLY A 103 1.72 -6.63 -3.96
CA GLY A 103 3.10 -6.18 -4.11
C GLY A 103 3.28 -4.68 -4.31
N ALA A 104 2.22 -3.88 -4.18
CA ALA A 104 2.38 -2.43 -4.14
C ALA A 104 3.23 -2.04 -2.91
N LYS A 105 4.08 -1.03 -3.07
CA LYS A 105 4.93 -0.47 -2.01
C LYS A 105 4.33 0.79 -1.41
N GLY A 106 3.48 1.49 -2.15
CA GLY A 106 2.84 2.72 -1.68
C GLY A 106 1.32 2.69 -1.86
N ILE A 107 0.61 3.27 -0.90
CA ILE A 107 -0.83 3.54 -0.97
C ILE A 107 -1.04 5.02 -0.66
N LEU A 108 -1.72 5.73 -1.58
CA LEU A 108 -1.87 7.18 -1.51
C LEU A 108 -3.31 7.58 -1.88
N ARG A 109 -3.82 8.64 -1.24
CA ARG A 109 -5.08 9.26 -1.66
C ARG A 109 -4.80 10.39 -2.67
N LYS A 110 -5.64 10.52 -3.69
CA LYS A 110 -5.59 11.66 -4.64
C LYS A 110 -5.89 13.01 -3.97
N THR A 111 -6.46 12.98 -2.76
CA THR A 111 -6.71 14.17 -1.93
C THR A 111 -5.50 14.56 -1.05
N ALA A 112 -4.39 13.83 -1.11
CA ALA A 112 -3.17 14.19 -0.42
C ALA A 112 -2.59 15.49 -1.02
N ASP A 113 -1.95 16.28 -0.17
CA ASP A 113 -1.22 17.48 -0.62
C ASP A 113 0.04 17.11 -1.42
N VAL A 114 0.54 18.06 -2.18
CA VAL A 114 1.72 17.86 -3.03
C VAL A 114 2.96 17.40 -2.23
N PRO A 115 3.29 17.98 -1.07
CA PRO A 115 4.39 17.48 -0.24
C PRO A 115 4.26 16.01 0.13
N THR A 116 3.07 15.56 0.53
CA THR A 116 2.81 14.14 0.88
C THR A 116 2.97 13.22 -0.34
N VAL A 117 2.50 13.65 -1.53
CA VAL A 117 2.69 12.88 -2.77
C VAL A 117 4.17 12.71 -3.07
N LEU A 118 4.95 13.79 -3.00
CA LEU A 118 6.39 13.75 -3.27
C LEU A 118 7.14 12.88 -2.26
N ALA A 119 6.86 13.02 -0.98
CA ALA A 119 7.48 12.22 0.07
C ALA A 119 7.17 10.72 -0.11
N CYS A 120 5.94 10.37 -0.52
CA CYS A 120 5.58 9.00 -0.86
C CYS A 120 6.42 8.47 -2.02
N LEU A 121 6.53 9.22 -3.11
CA LEU A 121 7.29 8.80 -4.29
C LEU A 121 8.78 8.65 -3.98
N GLU A 122 9.37 9.53 -3.16
CA GLU A 122 10.77 9.46 -2.72
C GLU A 122 11.03 8.23 -1.85
N ALA A 123 10.19 8.00 -0.83
CA ALA A 123 10.31 6.85 0.05
C ALA A 123 10.21 5.54 -0.74
N VAL A 124 9.22 5.43 -1.62
CA VAL A 124 9.01 4.23 -2.44
C VAL A 124 10.15 4.03 -3.43
N ALA A 125 10.63 5.09 -4.10
CA ALA A 125 11.78 5.03 -4.99
C ALA A 125 13.08 4.62 -4.28
N SER A 126 13.15 4.82 -2.97
CA SER A 126 14.27 4.39 -2.10
C SER A 126 14.09 2.97 -1.55
N GLY A 127 13.02 2.25 -1.95
CA GLY A 127 12.72 0.87 -1.53
C GLY A 127 11.88 0.76 -0.25
N SER A 128 11.54 1.89 0.39
CA SER A 128 10.67 1.91 1.58
C SER A 128 9.20 1.70 1.18
N SER A 129 8.40 1.17 2.09
CA SER A 129 6.95 1.09 1.88
C SER A 129 6.26 2.30 2.50
N TRP A 130 5.23 2.83 1.81
CA TRP A 130 4.52 4.03 2.23
C TRP A 130 3.01 3.82 2.34
N MET A 131 2.42 4.37 3.40
CA MET A 131 0.98 4.47 3.51
C MET A 131 0.57 5.74 4.27
N ALA A 132 -0.41 6.48 3.71
CA ALA A 132 -0.87 7.71 4.32
C ALA A 132 -1.58 7.47 5.65
N ASP A 133 -1.20 8.23 6.68
CA ASP A 133 -1.74 8.18 8.05
C ASP A 133 -3.27 8.36 8.13
N SER A 134 -3.83 9.10 7.19
CA SER A 134 -5.26 9.40 7.14
C SER A 134 -6.17 8.18 6.95
N LEU A 135 -5.59 7.02 6.58
CA LEU A 135 -6.32 5.76 6.52
C LEU A 135 -6.55 5.16 7.93
N PHE A 136 -5.85 5.67 8.97
CA PHE A 136 -5.82 5.07 10.33
C PHE A 136 -6.05 6.06 11.47
N ARG A 137 -6.56 7.27 11.22
CA ARG A 137 -6.63 8.36 12.22
C ARG A 137 -7.35 8.02 13.54
N ASP A 138 -8.16 6.97 13.59
CA ASP A 138 -8.94 6.66 14.79
C ASP A 138 -8.21 5.84 15.88
N ASN A 139 -7.01 5.29 15.61
CA ASN A 139 -6.45 4.24 16.49
C ASN A 139 -5.12 4.55 17.20
N ARG A 140 -4.46 5.70 17.01
CA ARG A 140 -3.09 5.95 17.50
C ARG A 140 -2.87 5.93 19.02
N ARG A 141 -3.90 6.13 19.82
CA ARG A 141 -3.75 6.26 21.29
C ARG A 141 -3.81 4.94 22.06
N VAL A 142 -4.39 3.90 21.48
CA VAL A 142 -4.70 2.65 22.18
C VAL A 142 -3.68 1.52 21.89
N GLU A 143 -2.98 1.58 20.76
CA GLU A 143 -2.22 0.43 20.24
C GLU A 143 -0.97 0.03 21.03
N ARG A 144 -0.27 0.96 21.66
CA ARG A 144 1.02 0.67 22.32
C ARG A 144 0.90 -0.07 23.66
N GLN A 145 -0.23 0.03 24.36
CA GLN A 145 -0.43 -0.59 25.67
C GLN A 145 -1.09 -1.98 25.62
N SER A 146 -1.81 -2.29 24.55
CA SER A 146 -2.74 -3.42 24.54
C SER A 146 -2.17 -4.74 23.97
N ARG A 147 -1.03 -4.77 23.30
CA ARG A 147 -0.45 -6.01 22.77
C ARG A 147 0.22 -6.90 23.81
N SER A 148 0.69 -6.34 24.90
CA SER A 148 1.19 -7.12 26.05
C SER A 148 0.08 -7.92 26.77
N GLU A 149 -1.19 -7.68 26.42
CA GLU A 149 -2.36 -8.30 27.02
C GLU A 149 -2.99 -9.42 26.17
N LEU A 150 -2.45 -9.71 24.99
CA LEU A 150 -2.96 -10.83 24.19
C LEU A 150 -2.55 -12.16 24.81
N THR A 151 -3.53 -13.06 24.90
CA THR A 151 -3.24 -14.45 25.31
C THR A 151 -2.41 -15.15 24.22
N PRO A 152 -1.65 -16.21 24.55
CA PRO A 152 -0.89 -16.99 23.56
C PRO A 152 -1.74 -17.45 22.38
N ARG A 153 -3.03 -17.74 22.62
CA ARG A 153 -3.94 -18.19 21.57
C ARG A 153 -4.40 -17.05 20.66
N GLU A 154 -4.64 -15.89 21.22
CA GLU A 154 -4.93 -14.67 20.46
C GLU A 154 -3.72 -14.25 19.62
N GLN A 155 -2.51 -14.39 20.15
CA GLN A 155 -1.29 -14.11 19.39
C GLN A 155 -1.14 -15.06 18.18
N GLN A 156 -1.37 -16.36 18.35
CA GLN A 156 -1.35 -17.32 17.25
C GLN A 156 -2.38 -16.97 16.16
N VAL A 157 -3.59 -16.55 16.56
CA VAL A 157 -4.62 -16.10 15.60
C VAL A 157 -4.17 -14.84 14.89
N LEU A 158 -3.55 -13.89 15.61
CA LEU A 158 -3.03 -12.65 15.06
C LEU A 158 -1.95 -12.92 14.00
N ASP A 159 -0.96 -13.77 14.30
CA ASP A 159 0.14 -14.13 13.39
C ASP A 159 -0.38 -14.73 12.07
N LEU A 160 -1.43 -15.55 12.12
CA LEU A 160 -2.04 -16.14 10.93
C LEU A 160 -2.93 -15.13 10.15
N VAL A 161 -3.50 -14.15 10.85
CA VAL A 161 -4.18 -13.00 10.20
C VAL A 161 -3.18 -12.14 9.43
N GLU A 162 -2.00 -11.92 9.99
CA GLU A 162 -0.90 -11.20 9.35
C GLU A 162 -0.45 -11.86 8.03
N GLN A 163 -0.45 -13.19 8.01
CA GLN A 163 -0.18 -13.98 6.81
C GLN A 163 -1.33 -13.95 5.77
N GLY A 164 -2.41 -13.21 6.05
CA GLY A 164 -3.55 -13.07 5.15
C GLY A 164 -4.56 -14.22 5.19
N MET A 165 -4.38 -15.23 6.06
CA MET A 165 -5.21 -16.43 6.11
C MET A 165 -6.67 -16.13 6.47
N LYS A 166 -7.63 -16.73 5.77
CA LYS A 166 -9.07 -16.63 6.08
C LYS A 166 -9.41 -17.40 7.35
N ASN A 167 -10.51 -17.06 8.02
CA ASN A 167 -10.93 -17.72 9.26
C ASN A 167 -11.06 -19.25 9.17
N ARG A 168 -11.40 -19.78 7.98
CA ARG A 168 -11.46 -21.22 7.75
C ARG A 168 -10.08 -21.86 7.72
N GLU A 169 -9.11 -21.17 7.15
CA GLU A 169 -7.71 -21.62 7.04
C GLU A 169 -7.05 -21.58 8.43
N ILE A 170 -7.24 -20.47 9.17
CA ILE A 170 -6.79 -20.31 10.56
C ILE A 170 -7.39 -21.42 11.45
N ALA A 171 -8.70 -21.69 11.28
CA ALA A 171 -9.37 -22.73 12.04
C ALA A 171 -8.77 -24.12 11.79
N LYS A 172 -8.44 -24.43 10.54
CA LYS A 172 -7.77 -25.68 10.14
C LYS A 172 -6.38 -25.77 10.75
N GLU A 173 -5.58 -24.70 10.61
CA GLU A 173 -4.20 -24.64 11.11
C GLU A 173 -4.13 -24.80 12.63
N LEU A 174 -5.05 -24.17 13.34
CA LEU A 174 -5.07 -24.17 14.80
C LEU A 174 -5.92 -25.31 15.41
N GLY A 175 -6.54 -26.18 14.62
CA GLY A 175 -7.37 -27.28 15.09
C GLY A 175 -8.63 -26.84 15.82
N ILE A 176 -9.25 -25.69 15.47
CA ILE A 176 -10.43 -25.13 16.09
C ILE A 176 -11.55 -24.89 15.08
N ARG A 177 -12.74 -24.50 15.57
CA ARG A 177 -13.86 -24.16 14.67
C ARG A 177 -13.72 -22.73 14.13
N PRO A 178 -14.18 -22.44 12.89
CA PRO A 178 -14.15 -21.07 12.33
C PRO A 178 -14.91 -20.03 13.19
N GLY A 179 -15.94 -20.46 13.91
CA GLY A 179 -16.65 -19.62 14.89
C GLY A 179 -15.76 -19.20 16.07
N THR A 180 -14.89 -20.10 16.54
CA THR A 180 -13.93 -19.81 17.60
C THR A 180 -12.89 -18.79 17.16
N VAL A 181 -12.43 -18.85 15.90
CA VAL A 181 -11.54 -17.82 15.33
C VAL A 181 -12.21 -16.45 15.36
N LYS A 182 -13.51 -16.35 15.04
CA LYS A 182 -14.25 -15.07 15.13
C LYS A 182 -14.29 -14.51 16.55
N ILE A 183 -14.40 -15.38 17.56
CA ILE A 183 -14.41 -14.97 18.98
C ILE A 183 -13.03 -14.44 19.36
N HIS A 184 -11.95 -15.13 19.00
CA HIS A 184 -10.59 -14.64 19.24
C HIS A 184 -10.35 -13.30 18.56
N LEU A 185 -10.76 -13.15 17.30
CA LEU A 185 -10.64 -11.87 16.58
C LEU A 185 -11.42 -10.74 17.27
N LYS A 186 -12.62 -11.02 17.77
CA LYS A 186 -13.39 -10.03 18.54
C LYS A 186 -12.61 -9.54 19.76
N HIS A 187 -12.06 -10.47 20.55
CA HIS A 187 -11.26 -10.13 21.73
C HIS A 187 -9.97 -9.39 21.38
N ILE A 188 -9.30 -9.79 20.27
CA ILE A 188 -8.13 -9.06 19.77
C ILE A 188 -8.50 -7.63 19.40
N PHE A 189 -9.62 -7.40 18.69
CA PHE A 189 -10.10 -6.05 18.35
C PHE A 189 -10.45 -5.23 19.60
N GLU A 190 -11.10 -5.85 20.60
CA GLU A 190 -11.42 -5.19 21.87
C GLU A 190 -10.16 -4.81 22.66
N LYS A 191 -9.16 -5.69 22.70
CA LYS A 191 -7.90 -5.45 23.40
C LYS A 191 -6.98 -4.49 22.68
N THR A 192 -6.90 -4.55 21.35
CA THR A 192 -5.99 -3.70 20.55
C THR A 192 -6.62 -2.36 20.15
N GLY A 193 -7.91 -2.18 20.32
CA GLY A 193 -8.65 -1.00 19.86
C GLY A 193 -8.72 -0.87 18.34
N VAL A 194 -8.19 -1.85 17.59
CA VAL A 194 -8.16 -1.84 16.13
C VAL A 194 -9.50 -2.24 15.55
N ARG A 195 -10.00 -1.48 14.57
CA ARG A 195 -11.27 -1.79 13.92
C ARG A 195 -11.08 -2.73 12.73
N GLY A 196 -11.46 -3.99 12.94
CA GLY A 196 -11.53 -4.98 11.88
C GLY A 196 -10.19 -5.63 11.52
N ARG A 197 -10.30 -6.72 10.77
CA ARG A 197 -9.19 -7.60 10.40
C ARG A 197 -8.08 -6.89 9.62
N TYR A 198 -8.46 -5.99 8.73
CA TYR A 198 -7.52 -5.30 7.86
C TYR A 198 -6.71 -4.24 8.61
N GLY A 199 -7.36 -3.49 9.51
CA GLY A 199 -6.66 -2.57 10.40
C GLY A 199 -5.62 -3.28 11.26
N LEU A 200 -5.96 -4.51 11.74
CA LEU A 200 -5.06 -5.33 12.53
C LEU A 200 -3.80 -5.75 11.73
N ALA A 201 -3.96 -6.25 10.50
CA ALA A 201 -2.84 -6.64 9.66
C ALA A 201 -1.94 -5.44 9.31
N LEU A 202 -2.53 -4.28 9.07
CA LEU A 202 -1.79 -3.05 8.77
C LEU A 202 -1.04 -2.50 10.00
N SER A 203 -1.62 -2.58 11.21
CA SER A 203 -0.93 -2.14 12.42
C SER A 203 0.35 -2.94 12.66
N VAL A 204 0.34 -4.23 12.33
CA VAL A 204 1.52 -5.10 12.44
C VAL A 204 2.58 -4.80 11.40
N MET A 205 2.18 -4.60 10.14
CA MET A 205 3.12 -4.22 9.08
C MET A 205 3.88 -2.94 9.46
N ARG A 206 3.19 -2.00 10.10
CA ARG A 206 3.78 -0.78 10.63
C ARG A 206 4.78 -1.02 11.76
N GLU A 207 4.44 -1.84 12.74
CA GLU A 207 5.34 -2.16 13.86
C GLU A 207 6.61 -2.91 13.42
N LYS A 208 6.50 -3.74 12.39
CA LYS A 208 7.63 -4.44 11.79
C LYS A 208 8.51 -3.53 10.91
N GLY A 209 8.21 -2.22 10.83
CA GLY A 209 8.95 -1.27 9.98
C GLY A 209 8.76 -1.52 8.48
N LEU A 210 7.75 -2.31 8.10
CA LEU A 210 7.44 -2.62 6.70
C LEU A 210 6.65 -1.49 6.01
N LEU A 211 6.20 -0.49 6.79
CA LEU A 211 5.44 0.67 6.32
C LEU A 211 5.98 1.94 6.98
N GLU A 212 6.49 2.87 6.20
CA GLU A 212 6.74 4.23 6.66
C GLU A 212 5.45 5.05 6.65
N MET A 213 5.29 5.87 7.70
CA MET A 213 4.10 6.70 7.87
C MET A 213 4.44 8.15 7.54
N ALA A 214 3.56 8.82 6.78
CA ALA A 214 3.70 10.25 6.56
C ALA A 214 3.63 11.02 7.88
N PRO A 215 4.55 11.95 8.15
CA PRO A 215 4.43 12.85 9.29
C PRO A 215 3.14 13.66 9.18
N VAL A 216 2.46 13.86 10.32
CA VAL A 216 1.27 14.70 10.41
C VAL A 216 1.74 16.14 10.43
N SER A 217 1.31 16.91 9.45
CA SER A 217 1.33 18.38 9.52
C SER A 217 0.16 18.87 10.34
#